data_be0ec0bc8db31ef4bb58aec4ec00c635
#
_entry.id   be0ec0bc8db31ef4bb58aec4ec00c635
#
_cell.length_a   1.000
_cell.length_b   1.000
_cell.length_c   1.000
_cell.angle_alpha   90.00
_cell.angle_beta   90.00
_cell.angle_gamma   90.00
#
_symmetry.space_group_name_H-M   'P 1'
#
loop_
_entity.id
_entity.type
_entity.pdbx_description
1 polymer ?
#
loop_
_entity_poly.entity_id
_entity_poly.type
_entity_poly.pdbx_seq_one_letter_code
_entity_poly.pdbx_strand_id
1 'polypeptide(L)'
;MLSNRAWLPGTLLVSSLWLTACQPALPPDQRPAVTLPPLPGDVAQGKSLYETECSKCHQTTPGQNRKGPQLDRIYGAPAALLKDYQSRYSAALKHSGWRWDAATLDRYLTNPEQALPHGKMLYDGLADAQQRRDIIIYLSTLRAPDIPRPAPQS
;
A
#
# COMPACT_ATOMS: atom_id res chain seq x y z
N MET A 1 -26.75 14.46 73.65
CA MET A 1 -26.38 13.13 73.07
C MET A 1 -26.45 13.27 71.58
N LEU A 2 -25.31 13.52 70.94
CA LEU A 2 -25.14 13.72 69.47
C LEU A 2 -24.35 12.54 68.92
N SER A 3 -25.03 11.74 68.12
CA SER A 3 -24.41 10.57 67.45
C SER A 3 -23.81 11.00 66.13
N ASN A 4 -22.46 10.98 66.06
CA ASN A 4 -21.69 11.19 64.87
C ASN A 4 -21.66 9.90 64.01
N ARG A 5 -22.35 9.91 62.86
CA ARG A 5 -22.20 8.87 61.84
C ARG A 5 -21.14 9.33 60.83
N ALA A 6 -19.97 8.72 60.91
CA ALA A 6 -18.92 8.88 59.92
C ALA A 6 -19.31 8.23 58.61
N TRP A 7 -19.32 8.99 57.50
CA TRP A 7 -19.45 8.48 56.15
C TRP A 7 -18.04 8.14 55.62
N LEU A 8 -17.82 6.88 55.25
CA LEU A 8 -16.63 6.44 54.56
C LEU A 8 -16.85 6.64 53.03
N PRO A 9 -15.96 7.29 52.32
CA PRO A 9 -16.03 7.35 50.84
C PRO A 9 -15.59 6.00 50.28
N GLY A 10 -16.49 5.33 49.57
CA GLY A 10 -16.20 4.13 48.81
C GLY A 10 -15.37 4.50 47.54
N THR A 11 -14.14 4.03 47.53
CA THR A 11 -13.26 4.18 46.36
C THR A 11 -13.69 3.18 45.28
N LEU A 12 -14.36 3.63 44.25
CA LEU A 12 -14.64 2.85 43.03
C LEU A 12 -13.36 2.67 42.23
N LEU A 13 -12.77 1.48 42.32
CA LEU A 13 -11.71 1.06 41.41
C LEU A 13 -12.32 0.76 40.02
N VAL A 14 -12.17 1.71 39.11
CA VAL A 14 -12.49 1.53 37.70
C VAL A 14 -11.36 0.70 37.08
N SER A 15 -11.56 -0.60 36.98
CA SER A 15 -10.66 -1.51 36.24
C SER A 15 -10.81 -1.24 34.75
N SER A 16 -9.88 -0.47 34.16
CA SER A 16 -9.77 -0.27 32.73
C SER A 16 -9.31 -1.55 32.05
N LEU A 17 -10.24 -2.31 31.49
CA LEU A 17 -9.90 -3.43 30.60
C LEU A 17 -9.34 -2.84 29.30
N TRP A 18 -8.04 -2.94 29.13
CA TRP A 18 -7.39 -2.68 27.85
C TRP A 18 -7.70 -3.86 26.90
N LEU A 19 -8.66 -3.66 26.00
CA LEU A 19 -8.90 -4.57 24.88
C LEU A 19 -7.73 -4.40 23.90
N THR A 20 -6.73 -5.24 24.03
CA THR A 20 -5.67 -5.40 23.02
C THR A 20 -6.35 -6.01 21.79
N ALA A 21 -6.75 -5.18 20.83
CA ALA A 21 -7.23 -5.64 19.55
C ALA A 21 -6.06 -6.32 18.81
N CYS A 22 -6.04 -7.66 18.84
CA CYS A 22 -5.17 -8.44 17.96
C CYS A 22 -5.61 -8.18 16.53
N GLN A 23 -4.91 -7.28 15.83
CA GLN A 23 -5.04 -7.18 14.38
C GLN A 23 -4.48 -8.47 13.79
N PRO A 24 -5.24 -9.18 12.94
CA PRO A 24 -4.73 -10.36 12.27
C PRO A 24 -3.51 -9.96 11.44
N ALA A 25 -2.38 -10.60 11.70
CA ALA A 25 -1.19 -10.45 10.89
C ALA A 25 -1.52 -10.81 9.44
N LEU A 26 -1.10 -9.96 8.50
CA LEU A 26 -1.26 -10.28 7.08
C LEU A 26 -0.51 -11.58 6.79
N PRO A 27 -1.07 -12.47 5.96
CA PRO A 27 -0.38 -13.68 5.57
C PRO A 27 0.98 -13.31 4.93
N PRO A 28 2.04 -14.10 5.18
CA PRO A 28 3.35 -13.87 4.60
C PRO A 28 3.26 -13.81 3.07
N ASP A 29 4.05 -12.94 2.45
CA ASP A 29 4.13 -12.85 1.00
C ASP A 29 4.78 -14.12 0.45
N GLN A 30 3.98 -15.02 -0.11
CA GLN A 30 4.42 -16.30 -0.68
C GLN A 30 4.91 -16.16 -2.13
N ARG A 31 4.96 -14.95 -2.67
CA ARG A 31 5.48 -14.75 -4.02
C ARG A 31 6.99 -15.03 -4.01
N PRO A 32 7.55 -15.61 -5.08
CA PRO A 32 8.98 -15.83 -5.19
C PRO A 32 9.75 -14.52 -4.95
N ALA A 33 10.85 -14.59 -4.22
CA ALA A 33 11.76 -13.46 -4.11
C ALA A 33 12.16 -13.00 -5.52
N VAL A 34 11.92 -11.73 -5.82
CA VAL A 34 12.37 -11.14 -7.08
C VAL A 34 13.72 -10.51 -6.79
N THR A 35 14.78 -11.11 -7.34
CA THR A 35 16.06 -10.43 -7.43
C THR A 35 15.86 -9.26 -8.39
N LEU A 36 15.79 -8.07 -7.84
CA LEU A 36 15.70 -6.86 -8.64
C LEU A 36 17.06 -6.65 -9.30
N PRO A 37 17.13 -6.51 -10.64
CA PRO A 37 18.32 -5.96 -11.23
C PRO A 37 18.55 -4.57 -10.61
N PRO A 38 19.81 -4.10 -10.49
CA PRO A 38 20.07 -2.75 -10.04
C PRO A 38 19.38 -1.78 -11.01
N LEU A 39 18.19 -1.31 -10.62
CA LEU A 39 17.47 -0.30 -11.39
C LEU A 39 18.15 1.03 -11.11
N PRO A 40 18.56 1.78 -12.14
CA PRO A 40 19.07 3.12 -11.95
C PRO A 40 17.92 4.01 -11.51
N GLY A 41 18.00 4.57 -10.31
CA GLY A 41 16.97 5.47 -9.77
C GLY A 41 17.24 5.82 -8.32
N ASP A 42 16.57 6.86 -7.84
CA ASP A 42 16.64 7.35 -6.47
C ASP A 42 15.36 7.00 -5.71
N VAL A 43 15.48 6.20 -4.66
CA VAL A 43 14.35 5.76 -3.83
C VAL A 43 13.69 6.95 -3.10
N ALA A 44 14.47 7.92 -2.63
CA ALA A 44 13.93 9.06 -1.90
C ALA A 44 13.15 10.00 -2.85
N GLN A 45 13.68 10.25 -4.04
CA GLN A 45 12.97 10.99 -5.09
C GLN A 45 11.72 10.23 -5.52
N GLY A 46 11.81 8.92 -5.71
CA GLY A 46 10.66 8.08 -6.06
C GLY A 46 9.56 8.13 -5.01
N LYS A 47 9.90 8.14 -3.72
CA LYS A 47 8.95 8.34 -2.64
C LYS A 47 8.26 9.71 -2.72
N SER A 48 9.03 10.78 -2.90
CA SER A 48 8.50 12.13 -3.03
C SER A 48 7.54 12.27 -4.23
N LEU A 49 7.94 11.70 -5.37
CA LEU A 49 7.09 11.66 -6.56
C LEU A 49 5.82 10.83 -6.33
N TYR A 50 5.92 9.69 -5.65
CA TYR A 50 4.74 8.91 -5.28
C TYR A 50 3.78 9.74 -4.42
N GLU A 51 4.28 10.48 -3.44
CA GLU A 51 3.47 11.32 -2.56
C GLU A 51 2.72 12.42 -3.31
N THR A 52 3.33 13.01 -4.34
CA THR A 52 2.73 14.08 -5.13
C THR A 52 1.80 13.58 -6.23
N GLU A 53 2.19 12.54 -6.94
CA GLU A 53 1.52 12.07 -8.15
C GLU A 53 0.52 10.93 -7.87
N CYS A 54 0.84 10.01 -6.95
CA CYS A 54 0.14 8.74 -6.82
C CYS A 54 -0.75 8.67 -5.57
N SER A 55 -0.32 9.27 -4.45
CA SER A 55 -0.95 9.10 -3.13
C SER A 55 -2.39 9.59 -3.04
N LYS A 56 -2.80 10.50 -3.92
CA LYS A 56 -4.20 10.99 -4.02
C LYS A 56 -5.18 9.86 -4.32
N CYS A 57 -4.73 8.85 -5.06
CA CYS A 57 -5.55 7.73 -5.50
C CYS A 57 -5.12 6.38 -4.93
N HIS A 58 -3.86 6.22 -4.55
CA HIS A 58 -3.29 4.97 -4.09
C HIS A 58 -2.72 5.07 -2.67
N GLN A 59 -2.71 3.95 -1.95
CA GLN A 59 -2.01 3.79 -0.67
C GLN A 59 -0.91 2.73 -0.80
N THR A 60 0.08 2.81 0.07
CA THR A 60 1.09 1.75 0.21
C THR A 60 0.85 0.86 1.43
N THR A 61 -0.21 1.12 2.17
CA THR A 61 -0.60 0.33 3.33
C THR A 61 -1.49 -0.83 2.89
N PRO A 62 -1.17 -2.07 3.30
CA PRO A 62 -1.99 -3.24 2.99
C PRO A 62 -3.46 -3.07 3.38
N GLY A 63 -4.38 -3.48 2.50
CA GLY A 63 -5.83 -3.40 2.74
C GLY A 63 -6.44 -2.01 2.63
N GLN A 64 -5.65 -0.96 2.44
CA GLN A 64 -6.15 0.41 2.31
C GLN A 64 -6.29 0.83 0.85
N ASN A 65 -7.39 0.43 0.23
CA ASN A 65 -7.74 0.90 -1.11
C ASN A 65 -8.38 2.29 -1.05
N ARG A 66 -8.07 3.13 -2.04
CA ARG A 66 -8.73 4.44 -2.27
C ARG A 66 -9.48 4.45 -3.61
N LYS A 67 -9.34 5.51 -4.38
CA LYS A 67 -9.83 5.57 -5.78
C LYS A 67 -9.17 4.47 -6.62
N GLY A 68 -7.88 4.25 -6.42
CA GLY A 68 -7.11 3.12 -6.95
C GLY A 68 -6.84 2.02 -5.92
N PRO A 69 -6.33 0.86 -6.35
CA PRO A 69 -5.89 -0.20 -5.46
C PRO A 69 -4.69 0.23 -4.63
N GLN A 70 -4.50 -0.38 -3.46
CA GLN A 70 -3.27 -0.22 -2.71
C GLN A 70 -2.08 -0.80 -3.49
N LEU A 71 -0.89 -0.21 -3.33
CA LEU A 71 0.32 -0.56 -4.08
C LEU A 71 1.37 -1.32 -3.25
N ASP A 72 0.99 -1.75 -2.02
CA ASP A 72 1.87 -2.63 -1.26
C ASP A 72 2.20 -3.87 -2.09
N ARG A 73 3.49 -4.20 -2.18
CA ARG A 73 3.97 -5.37 -2.92
C ARG A 73 3.53 -5.42 -4.40
N ILE A 74 3.28 -4.27 -5.01
CA ILE A 74 2.84 -4.23 -6.42
C ILE A 74 3.92 -4.71 -7.39
N TYR A 75 5.20 -4.36 -7.12
CA TYR A 75 6.30 -4.74 -8.01
C TYR A 75 6.42 -6.27 -8.13
N GLY A 76 6.45 -6.77 -9.36
CA GLY A 76 6.49 -8.20 -9.66
C GLY A 76 5.16 -8.94 -9.44
N ALA A 77 4.09 -8.27 -9.02
CA ALA A 77 2.77 -8.89 -8.87
C ALA A 77 2.06 -9.06 -10.22
N PRO A 78 1.21 -10.08 -10.38
CA PRO A 78 0.25 -10.13 -11.47
C PRO A 78 -0.70 -8.94 -11.43
N ALA A 79 -1.14 -8.47 -12.60
CA ALA A 79 -2.16 -7.45 -12.67
C ALA A 79 -3.49 -7.94 -12.06
N ALA A 80 -4.26 -7.02 -11.50
CA ALA A 80 -5.55 -7.28 -10.89
C ALA A 80 -5.55 -8.36 -9.78
N LEU A 81 -4.47 -8.44 -8.98
CA LEU A 81 -4.28 -9.49 -7.96
C LEU A 81 -5.18 -9.33 -6.73
N LEU A 82 -5.50 -8.10 -6.32
CA LEU A 82 -6.16 -7.85 -5.03
C LEU A 82 -7.62 -8.29 -5.04
N LYS A 83 -7.97 -9.26 -4.19
CA LYS A 83 -9.32 -9.81 -4.10
C LYS A 83 -10.35 -8.78 -3.64
N ASP A 84 -9.98 -7.91 -2.71
CA ASP A 84 -10.81 -6.83 -2.15
C ASP A 84 -10.99 -5.63 -3.10
N TYR A 85 -10.32 -5.65 -4.27
CA TYR A 85 -10.47 -4.63 -5.32
C TYR A 85 -11.01 -5.20 -6.64
N GLN A 86 -11.36 -6.48 -6.70
CA GLN A 86 -11.73 -7.20 -7.94
C GLN A 86 -12.89 -6.58 -8.70
N SER A 87 -13.95 -6.11 -8.04
CA SER A 87 -15.11 -5.49 -8.68
C SER A 87 -14.79 -4.13 -9.31
N ARG A 88 -13.70 -3.50 -8.90
CA ARG A 88 -13.31 -2.15 -9.34
C ARG A 88 -12.28 -2.16 -10.47
N TYR A 89 -11.53 -3.24 -10.66
CA TYR A 89 -10.62 -3.36 -11.81
C TYR A 89 -11.37 -3.30 -13.14
N SER A 90 -10.73 -2.71 -14.17
CA SER A 90 -11.26 -2.80 -15.54
C SER A 90 -11.17 -4.23 -16.08
N ALA A 91 -12.04 -4.57 -17.01
CA ALA A 91 -11.95 -5.83 -17.74
C ALA A 91 -10.61 -5.92 -18.50
N ALA A 92 -10.18 -4.82 -19.11
CA ALA A 92 -8.90 -4.75 -19.80
C ALA A 92 -7.72 -5.16 -18.88
N LEU A 93 -7.67 -4.65 -17.64
CA LEU A 93 -6.59 -5.02 -16.72
C LEU A 93 -6.67 -6.47 -16.25
N LYS A 94 -7.88 -6.98 -15.99
CA LYS A 94 -8.10 -8.38 -15.57
C LYS A 94 -7.64 -9.39 -16.64
N HIS A 95 -7.81 -9.05 -17.90
CA HIS A 95 -7.49 -9.93 -19.03
C HIS A 95 -6.12 -9.61 -19.67
N SER A 96 -5.38 -8.64 -19.15
CA SER A 96 -4.10 -8.22 -19.73
C SER A 96 -3.01 -9.29 -19.66
N GLY A 97 -3.08 -10.18 -18.69
CA GLY A 97 -2.01 -11.12 -18.41
C GLY A 97 -0.71 -10.46 -17.89
N TRP A 98 -0.75 -9.16 -17.59
CA TRP A 98 0.44 -8.40 -17.20
C TRP A 98 0.97 -8.79 -15.85
N ARG A 99 2.27 -8.58 -15.73
CA ARG A 99 2.98 -8.55 -14.46
C ARG A 99 3.61 -7.16 -14.29
N TRP A 100 3.53 -6.61 -13.11
CA TRP A 100 4.03 -5.28 -12.80
C TRP A 100 5.56 -5.28 -12.60
N ASP A 101 6.30 -5.67 -13.62
CA ASP A 101 7.75 -5.52 -13.68
C ASP A 101 8.15 -4.09 -14.09
N ALA A 102 9.47 -3.81 -14.12
CA ALA A 102 9.97 -2.48 -14.44
C ALA A 102 9.51 -2.00 -15.82
N ALA A 103 9.54 -2.86 -16.83
CA ALA A 103 9.17 -2.49 -18.20
C ALA A 103 7.68 -2.20 -18.33
N THR A 104 6.84 -3.03 -17.72
CA THR A 104 5.39 -2.85 -17.72
C THR A 104 5.00 -1.59 -16.95
N LEU A 105 5.62 -1.34 -15.79
CA LEU A 105 5.40 -0.13 -15.02
C LEU A 105 5.84 1.11 -15.78
N ASP A 106 7.03 1.11 -16.41
CA ASP A 106 7.52 2.26 -17.19
C ASP A 106 6.56 2.60 -18.32
N ARG A 107 6.16 1.60 -19.12
CA ARG A 107 5.18 1.78 -20.19
C ARG A 107 3.84 2.31 -19.66
N TYR A 108 3.33 1.74 -18.57
CA TYR A 108 2.04 2.14 -18.00
C TYR A 108 2.08 3.54 -17.40
N LEU A 109 3.17 3.89 -16.71
CA LEU A 109 3.35 5.22 -16.13
C LEU A 109 3.65 6.28 -17.19
N THR A 110 4.15 5.91 -18.37
CA THR A 110 4.34 6.86 -19.49
C THR A 110 3.00 7.39 -19.98
N ASN A 111 2.05 6.51 -20.23
CA ASN A 111 0.68 6.86 -20.63
C ASN A 111 -0.24 5.66 -20.38
N PRO A 112 -1.01 5.65 -19.28
CA PRO A 112 -1.89 4.54 -18.93
C PRO A 112 -2.94 4.20 -19.97
N GLU A 113 -3.53 5.21 -20.62
CA GLU A 113 -4.58 5.00 -21.63
C GLU A 113 -4.03 4.36 -22.90
N GLN A 114 -2.84 4.79 -23.35
CA GLN A 114 -2.21 4.17 -24.50
C GLN A 114 -1.68 2.77 -24.20
N ALA A 115 -1.13 2.58 -23.00
CA ALA A 115 -0.59 1.28 -22.60
C ALA A 115 -1.68 0.24 -22.38
N LEU A 116 -2.84 0.64 -21.88
CA LEU A 116 -3.98 -0.22 -21.60
C LEU A 116 -5.31 0.49 -21.96
N PRO A 117 -5.69 0.47 -23.23
CA PRO A 117 -6.99 1.03 -23.64
C PRO A 117 -8.14 0.43 -22.83
N HIS A 118 -9.12 1.25 -22.48
CA HIS A 118 -10.23 0.89 -21.59
C HIS A 118 -9.79 0.54 -20.15
N GLY A 119 -8.61 0.98 -19.73
CA GLY A 119 -8.19 1.04 -18.34
C GLY A 119 -9.10 1.96 -17.52
N LYS A 120 -8.88 2.00 -16.22
CA LYS A 120 -9.65 2.90 -15.31
C LYS A 120 -8.74 3.86 -14.54
N MET A 121 -7.44 3.83 -14.76
CA MET A 121 -6.52 4.78 -14.15
C MET A 121 -6.56 6.09 -14.93
N LEU A 122 -7.20 7.09 -14.32
CA LEU A 122 -7.30 8.44 -14.88
C LEU A 122 -6.05 9.23 -14.47
N TYR A 123 -5.02 9.10 -15.28
CA TYR A 123 -3.71 9.75 -15.09
C TYR A 123 -3.11 10.03 -16.46
N ASP A 124 -2.63 11.26 -16.66
CA ASP A 124 -2.11 11.69 -17.97
C ASP A 124 -0.75 11.04 -18.31
N GLY A 125 -0.11 10.49 -17.30
CA GLY A 125 1.21 9.89 -17.43
C GLY A 125 2.31 10.81 -16.97
N LEU A 126 3.52 10.28 -16.92
CA LEU A 126 4.75 10.95 -16.49
C LEU A 126 5.76 10.89 -17.62
N ALA A 127 5.97 12.02 -18.33
CA ALA A 127 6.82 12.07 -19.52
C ALA A 127 8.31 11.83 -19.18
N ASP A 128 8.77 12.31 -18.04
CA ASP A 128 10.17 12.19 -17.62
C ASP A 128 10.54 10.76 -17.26
N ALA A 129 11.46 10.18 -18.02
CA ALA A 129 11.89 8.80 -17.83
C ALA A 129 12.69 8.60 -16.53
N GLN A 130 13.40 9.62 -16.02
CA GLN A 130 14.10 9.51 -14.75
C GLN A 130 13.10 9.47 -13.59
N GLN A 131 12.10 10.32 -13.60
CA GLN A 131 11.04 10.32 -12.59
C GLN A 131 10.27 9.00 -12.57
N ARG A 132 10.00 8.40 -13.73
CA ARG A 132 9.39 7.06 -13.78
C ARG A 132 10.29 5.99 -13.17
N ARG A 133 11.60 6.01 -13.47
CA ARG A 133 12.57 5.09 -12.85
C ARG A 133 12.61 5.24 -11.32
N ASP A 134 12.59 6.47 -10.83
CA ASP A 134 12.61 6.75 -9.40
C ASP A 134 11.34 6.22 -8.71
N ILE A 135 10.16 6.41 -9.31
CA ILE A 135 8.91 5.82 -8.80
C ILE A 135 8.98 4.29 -8.83
N ILE A 136 9.46 3.68 -9.90
CA ILE A 136 9.54 2.23 -10.06
C ILE A 136 10.46 1.62 -8.99
N ILE A 137 11.64 2.23 -8.75
CA ILE A 137 12.53 1.73 -7.71
C ILE A 137 11.92 1.90 -6.32
N TYR A 138 11.23 3.01 -6.05
CA TYR A 138 10.49 3.15 -4.79
C TYR A 138 9.42 2.06 -4.63
N LEU A 139 8.59 1.82 -5.64
CA LEU A 139 7.57 0.75 -5.60
C LEU A 139 8.18 -0.64 -5.39
N SER A 140 9.40 -0.86 -5.91
CA SER A 140 10.11 -2.12 -5.69
C SER A 140 10.52 -2.33 -4.23
N THR A 141 10.82 -1.25 -3.49
CA THR A 141 11.16 -1.34 -2.07
C THR A 141 9.96 -1.70 -1.18
N LEU A 142 8.73 -1.47 -1.65
CA LEU A 142 7.53 -1.87 -0.94
C LEU A 142 7.35 -3.40 -0.87
N ARG A 143 8.15 -4.12 -1.63
CA ARG A 143 8.26 -5.56 -1.63
C ARG A 143 9.54 -6.05 -0.94
N ALA A 144 10.03 -5.40 0.09
CA ALA A 144 11.24 -5.84 0.78
C ALA A 144 11.17 -7.34 1.13
N PRO A 145 12.22 -8.12 0.86
CA PRO A 145 12.26 -9.51 1.29
C PRO A 145 12.20 -9.55 2.82
N ASP A 146 11.27 -10.31 3.35
CA ASP A 146 11.19 -10.87 4.72
C ASP A 146 11.77 -10.09 5.91
N ILE A 147 11.92 -8.78 5.81
CA ILE A 147 12.16 -7.96 6.99
C ILE A 147 10.80 -7.73 7.64
N PRO A 148 10.57 -8.24 8.87
CA PRO A 148 9.34 -7.96 9.59
C PRO A 148 9.15 -6.44 9.66
N ARG A 149 8.09 -5.95 9.04
CA ARG A 149 7.77 -4.52 9.13
C ARG A 149 7.49 -4.21 10.60
N PRO A 150 8.17 -3.22 11.21
CA PRO A 150 7.84 -2.85 12.57
C PRO A 150 6.35 -2.52 12.64
N ALA A 151 5.70 -3.02 13.71
CA ALA A 151 4.30 -2.72 13.96
C ALA A 151 4.09 -1.19 13.93
N PRO A 152 2.95 -0.70 13.40
CA PRO A 152 2.65 0.71 13.45
C PRO A 152 2.72 1.17 14.90
N GLN A 153 3.59 2.13 15.17
CA GLN A 153 3.66 2.74 16.48
C GLN A 153 2.38 3.55 16.68
N SER A 154 1.63 3.16 17.68
CA SER A 154 0.40 3.82 18.13
C SER A 154 0.69 5.15 18.79
#